data_e4bae2c55f8c7fc353ea74be5c0412fd
#
_entry.id   e4bae2c55f8c7fc353ea74be5c0412fd
#
_cell.length_a   1.000
_cell.length_b   1.000
_cell.length_c   1.000
_cell.angle_alpha   90.00
_cell.angle_beta   90.00
_cell.angle_gamma   90.00
#
_symmetry.space_group_name_H-M   'P 1'
#
loop_
_entity.id
_entity.type
_entity.pdbx_description
1 polymer ?
#
loop_
_entity_poly.entity_id
_entity_poly.type
_entity_poly.pdbx_seq_one_letter_code
_entity_poly.pdbx_strand_id
1 'polypeptide(L)'
;MCLLRGAGRPGRKKDASMEIDFDKMGGLAPAVIQDESTGELLMVGFMNRDALEMTLNTGFVTFYSRTRQKLWTKGETSGNRLQVLTAWVDCDNDTILLRVRVLGAGKVCHTGSRSCFTQELPVHVEARSLAAEVQR
;
A
#
# COMPACT_ATOMS: atom_id res chain seq x y z
N MET A 1 7.02 -7.60 -12.76
CA MET A 1 6.25 -7.78 -12.18
C MET A 1 5.29 -8.70 -12.47
N CYS A 2 4.84 -9.38 -11.80
CA CYS A 2 4.04 -10.36 -12.11
C CYS A 2 2.66 -10.00 -12.14
N LEU A 3 2.26 -9.19 -12.75
CA LEU A 3 1.04 -8.85 -12.67
C LEU A 3 0.20 -8.94 -13.65
N LEU A 4 -0.42 -8.63 -13.73
CA LEU A 4 -1.18 -8.50 -14.47
C LEU A 4 -2.04 -9.10 -15.18
N ARG A 5 -2.13 -9.60 -15.53
CA ARG A 5 -2.81 -10.19 -16.28
C ARG A 5 -4.08 -10.53 -15.80
N GLY A 6 -4.45 -11.08 -14.91
CA GLY A 6 -5.75 -11.38 -14.59
C GLY A 6 -6.61 -10.25 -14.40
N ALA A 7 -6.05 -9.14 -14.53
CA ALA A 7 -6.80 -7.99 -14.30
C ALA A 7 -8.02 -7.88 -15.11
N GLY A 8 -8.12 -8.37 -16.17
CA GLY A 8 -9.27 -8.18 -16.96
C GLY A 8 -10.37 -9.10 -16.73
N ARG A 9 -10.28 -10.04 -15.84
CA ARG A 9 -11.25 -10.94 -15.73
C ARG A 9 -12.21 -10.65 -14.73
N PRO A 10 -13.36 -10.30 -15.04
CA PRO A 10 -14.39 -9.90 -14.14
C PRO A 10 -14.73 -10.95 -13.15
N GLY A 11 -14.76 -12.00 -13.19
CA GLY A 11 -15.22 -12.88 -12.20
C GLY A 11 -14.20 -13.35 -11.24
N ARG A 12 -13.02 -12.85 -11.39
CA ARG A 12 -12.03 -13.29 -10.62
C ARG A 12 -11.69 -12.48 -9.47
N LYS A 13 -12.33 -11.48 -9.16
CA LYS A 13 -12.02 -10.68 -8.13
C LYS A 13 -11.95 -11.35 -6.83
N LYS A 14 -12.80 -12.21 -6.49
CA LYS A 14 -12.73 -12.85 -5.32
C LYS A 14 -11.56 -13.71 -5.21
N ASP A 15 -11.09 -14.26 -6.24
CA ASP A 15 -9.97 -15.13 -6.22
C ASP A 15 -8.71 -14.40 -5.83
N ALA A 16 -8.58 -13.18 -6.27
CA ALA A 16 -7.40 -12.42 -5.95
C ALA A 16 -7.24 -12.25 -4.47
N SER A 17 -8.30 -11.88 -3.78
CA SER A 17 -8.18 -11.66 -2.36
C SER A 17 -7.91 -12.96 -1.64
N MET A 18 -8.39 -14.05 -2.14
CA MET A 18 -8.16 -15.30 -1.49
C MET A 18 -6.78 -15.82 -1.69
N GLU A 19 -6.07 -15.32 -2.67
CA GLU A 19 -4.73 -15.77 -2.89
C GLU A 19 -3.70 -15.14 -2.00
N ILE A 20 -4.07 -14.14 -1.24
CA ILE A 20 -3.11 -13.49 -0.37
C ILE A 20 -2.88 -14.36 0.86
N ASP A 21 -1.61 -14.60 1.16
CA ASP A 21 -1.23 -15.46 2.25
C ASP A 21 -1.11 -14.66 3.53
N PHE A 22 -2.21 -14.43 4.19
CA PHE A 22 -2.18 -13.68 5.43
C PHE A 22 -1.55 -14.47 6.58
N ASP A 23 -1.43 -15.76 6.44
CA ASP A 23 -0.90 -16.56 7.54
C ASP A 23 0.60 -16.41 7.73
N LYS A 24 1.31 -15.99 6.71
CA LYS A 24 2.74 -15.84 6.82
C LYS A 24 3.13 -14.87 7.93
N MET A 25 2.32 -13.86 8.16
CA MET A 25 2.64 -12.86 9.17
C MET A 25 1.54 -12.76 10.21
N GLY A 26 1.03 -13.91 10.61
CA GLY A 26 0.08 -13.93 11.72
C GLY A 26 -1.27 -13.30 11.42
N GLY A 27 -1.69 -13.37 10.19
CA GLY A 27 -2.99 -12.84 9.82
C GLY A 27 -2.92 -11.47 9.16
N LEU A 28 -1.73 -10.93 8.97
CA LEU A 28 -1.56 -9.62 8.38
C LEU A 28 -0.70 -9.66 7.14
N ALA A 29 -0.89 -8.69 6.28
CA ALA A 29 -0.02 -8.49 5.12
C ALA A 29 0.30 -7.00 5.03
N PRO A 30 1.54 -6.64 4.70
CA PRO A 30 1.86 -5.24 4.55
C PRO A 30 1.25 -4.72 3.26
N ALA A 31 0.80 -3.48 3.30
CA ALA A 31 0.22 -2.82 2.15
C ALA A 31 1.02 -1.55 1.87
N VAL A 32 1.63 -1.51 0.70
CA VAL A 32 2.44 -0.38 0.26
C VAL A 32 1.54 0.55 -0.52
N ILE A 33 1.55 1.83 -0.17
CA ILE A 33 0.69 2.82 -0.80
C ILE A 33 1.53 3.74 -1.66
N GLN A 34 1.18 3.83 -2.93
CA GLN A 34 1.93 4.61 -3.90
C GLN A 34 1.00 5.57 -4.62
N ASP A 35 1.47 6.80 -4.85
CA ASP A 35 0.70 7.76 -5.60
C ASP A 35 0.73 7.36 -7.06
N GLU A 36 -0.43 7.17 -7.66
CA GLU A 36 -0.51 6.69 -9.03
C GLU A 36 0.02 7.73 -10.02
N SER A 37 -0.17 9.00 -9.75
CA SER A 37 0.23 10.02 -10.70
C SER A 37 1.71 10.33 -10.68
N THR A 38 2.38 10.19 -9.56
CA THR A 38 3.79 10.55 -9.45
C THR A 38 4.71 9.37 -9.22
N GLY A 39 4.17 8.25 -8.76
CA GLY A 39 4.99 7.11 -8.38
C GLY A 39 5.58 7.21 -6.98
N GLU A 40 5.25 8.26 -6.26
CA GLU A 40 5.81 8.47 -4.94
C GLU A 40 5.30 7.43 -3.95
N LEU A 41 6.17 6.89 -3.11
CA LEU A 41 5.75 5.98 -2.07
C LEU A 41 5.25 6.82 -0.91
N LEU A 42 4.05 6.54 -0.45
CA LEU A 42 3.40 7.39 0.54
C LEU A 42 3.47 6.83 1.94
N MET A 43 3.18 5.56 2.10
CA MET A 43 3.20 4.93 3.42
C MET A 43 3.10 3.43 3.30
N VAL A 44 3.29 2.75 4.41
CA VAL A 44 3.05 1.31 4.50
C VAL A 44 2.20 1.08 5.73
N GLY A 45 1.17 0.28 5.60
CA GLY A 45 0.36 -0.13 6.73
C GLY A 45 0.12 -1.62 6.65
N PHE A 46 -0.73 -2.15 7.51
CA PHE A 46 -1.02 -3.56 7.52
C PHE A 46 -2.50 -3.80 7.33
N MET A 47 -2.82 -4.89 6.67
CA MET A 47 -4.20 -5.28 6.44
C MET A 47 -4.38 -6.73 6.85
N ASN A 48 -5.51 -7.02 7.48
CA ASN A 48 -5.95 -8.40 7.61
C ASN A 48 -6.92 -8.62 6.44
N ARG A 49 -7.54 -9.78 6.37
CA ARG A 49 -8.43 -10.08 5.26
C ARG A 49 -9.61 -9.11 5.22
N ASP A 50 -10.16 -8.77 6.38
CA ASP A 50 -11.30 -7.86 6.42
C ASP A 50 -10.92 -6.47 5.95
N ALA A 51 -9.73 -6.00 6.29
CA ALA A 51 -9.28 -4.68 5.85
C ALA A 51 -9.13 -4.65 4.34
N LEU A 52 -8.57 -5.70 3.76
CA LEU A 52 -8.42 -5.77 2.32
C LEU A 52 -9.77 -5.80 1.64
N GLU A 53 -10.69 -6.61 2.13
CA GLU A 53 -12.00 -6.69 1.53
C GLU A 53 -12.72 -5.35 1.60
N MET A 54 -12.62 -4.67 2.72
CA MET A 54 -13.25 -3.37 2.82
C MET A 54 -12.59 -2.38 1.86
N THR A 55 -11.27 -2.41 1.72
CA THR A 55 -10.57 -1.54 0.80
C THR A 55 -11.05 -1.76 -0.64
N LEU A 56 -11.14 -3.01 -1.04
CA LEU A 56 -11.54 -3.31 -2.42
C LEU A 56 -13.02 -3.00 -2.67
N ASN A 57 -13.85 -3.15 -1.67
CA ASN A 57 -15.26 -2.88 -1.84
C ASN A 57 -15.62 -1.39 -1.77
N THR A 58 -14.96 -0.65 -0.91
CA THR A 58 -15.28 0.77 -0.77
C THR A 58 -14.47 1.65 -1.71
N GLY A 59 -13.30 1.18 -2.11
CA GLY A 59 -12.41 2.00 -2.93
C GLY A 59 -11.52 2.92 -2.12
N PHE A 60 -11.57 2.84 -0.79
CA PHE A 60 -10.72 3.66 0.06
C PHE A 60 -9.85 2.79 0.93
N VAL A 61 -8.60 3.19 1.11
CA VAL A 61 -7.63 2.37 1.84
C VAL A 61 -8.04 2.24 3.30
N THR A 62 -8.21 1.01 3.74
CA THR A 62 -8.57 0.67 5.11
C THR A 62 -7.54 -0.29 5.64
N PHE A 63 -6.99 0.02 6.79
CA PHE A 63 -5.96 -0.79 7.43
C PHE A 63 -6.49 -1.49 8.66
N TYR A 64 -5.72 -2.42 9.18
CA TYR A 64 -6.01 -3.05 10.45
C TYR A 64 -4.97 -2.54 11.46
N SER A 65 -5.45 -1.98 12.55
CA SER A 65 -4.57 -1.47 13.60
C SER A 65 -4.27 -2.61 14.56
N ARG A 66 -2.99 -2.97 14.69
CA ARG A 66 -2.62 -4.05 15.60
C ARG A 66 -2.79 -3.65 17.05
N THR A 67 -2.54 -2.39 17.38
CA THR A 67 -2.64 -1.96 18.76
C THR A 67 -4.09 -1.80 19.20
N ARG A 68 -4.94 -1.31 18.31
CA ARG A 68 -6.34 -1.13 18.67
C ARG A 68 -7.20 -2.32 18.30
N GLN A 69 -6.65 -3.23 17.51
CA GLN A 69 -7.34 -4.42 17.07
C GLN A 69 -8.66 -4.09 16.37
N LYS A 70 -8.59 -3.12 15.47
CA LYS A 70 -9.76 -2.76 14.70
C LYS A 70 -9.39 -2.17 13.36
N LEU A 71 -10.33 -2.13 12.46
CA LEU A 71 -10.13 -1.54 11.14
C LEU A 71 -10.20 -0.02 11.24
N TRP A 72 -9.45 0.65 10.38
CA TRP A 72 -9.57 2.10 10.29
C TRP A 72 -9.30 2.55 8.86
N THR A 73 -10.13 3.45 8.33
CA THR A 73 -9.98 3.97 6.99
C THR A 73 -9.11 5.21 7.05
N LYS A 74 -8.05 5.20 6.24
CA LYS A 74 -7.12 6.32 6.23
C LYS A 74 -7.86 7.58 5.83
N GLY A 75 -7.72 8.62 6.61
CA GLY A 75 -8.33 9.91 6.29
C GLY A 75 -9.78 10.04 6.69
N GLU A 76 -10.34 9.06 7.42
CA GLU A 76 -11.77 9.14 7.75
C GLU A 76 -12.07 10.33 8.64
N THR A 77 -11.08 10.80 9.41
CA THR A 77 -11.28 11.97 10.24
C THR A 77 -10.76 13.23 9.58
N SER A 78 -9.58 13.15 8.96
CA SER A 78 -8.95 14.32 8.38
C SER A 78 -9.49 14.69 7.02
N GLY A 79 -10.17 13.78 6.35
CA GLY A 79 -10.62 14.01 4.99
C GLY A 79 -9.58 13.68 3.94
N ASN A 80 -8.35 13.34 4.35
CA ASN A 80 -7.29 13.03 3.40
C ASN A 80 -7.32 11.54 3.08
N ARG A 81 -8.39 11.10 2.45
CA ARG A 81 -8.54 9.69 2.13
C ARG A 81 -7.71 9.29 0.93
N LEU A 82 -7.46 8.01 0.80
CA LEU A 82 -6.68 7.46 -0.29
C LEU A 82 -7.61 6.61 -1.14
N GLN A 83 -7.91 7.09 -2.35
CA GLN A 83 -8.80 6.38 -3.24
C GLN A 83 -7.99 5.38 -4.06
N VAL A 84 -8.38 4.13 -4.02
CA VAL A 84 -7.65 3.07 -4.71
C VAL A 84 -7.98 3.10 -6.18
N LEU A 85 -6.96 3.16 -7.02
CA LEU A 85 -7.13 3.11 -8.45
C LEU A 85 -6.76 1.74 -8.99
N THR A 86 -5.68 1.13 -8.50
CA THR A 86 -5.32 -0.24 -8.85
C THR A 86 -4.77 -0.94 -7.63
N ALA A 87 -4.86 -2.24 -7.62
CA ALA A 87 -4.41 -3.06 -6.51
C ALA A 87 -3.66 -4.26 -7.06
N TRP A 88 -2.54 -4.58 -6.46
CA TRP A 88 -1.66 -5.65 -6.91
C TRP A 88 -1.19 -6.48 -5.72
N VAL A 89 -0.80 -7.71 -5.99
CA VAL A 89 -0.19 -8.55 -4.97
C VAL A 89 1.14 -9.02 -5.53
N ASP A 90 2.13 -9.20 -4.68
CA ASP A 90 3.45 -9.56 -5.17
C ASP A 90 3.54 -11.05 -5.52
N CYS A 91 4.71 -11.48 -5.97
CA CYS A 91 4.83 -12.80 -6.57
C CYS A 91 4.64 -13.97 -5.61
N ASP A 92 4.86 -13.76 -4.33
CA ASP A 92 4.63 -14.83 -3.36
C ASP A 92 3.39 -14.56 -2.49
N ASN A 93 2.55 -13.63 -2.94
CA ASN A 93 1.22 -13.44 -2.39
C ASN A 93 1.18 -13.00 -0.93
N ASP A 94 2.15 -12.24 -0.49
CA ASP A 94 2.18 -11.80 0.89
C ASP A 94 2.31 -10.28 1.08
N THR A 95 2.35 -9.51 -0.01
CA THR A 95 2.48 -8.06 0.08
C THR A 95 1.54 -7.42 -0.93
N ILE A 96 0.86 -6.39 -0.51
CA ILE A 96 -0.15 -5.72 -1.33
C ILE A 96 0.40 -4.37 -1.77
N LEU A 97 0.19 -4.00 -3.02
CA LEU A 97 0.51 -2.67 -3.51
C LEU A 97 -0.77 -2.02 -3.96
N LEU A 98 -1.06 -0.85 -3.42
CA LEU A 98 -2.22 -0.07 -3.82
C LEU A 98 -1.74 1.23 -4.42
N ARG A 99 -2.15 1.49 -5.65
CA ARG A 99 -1.87 2.76 -6.28
C ARG A 99 -3.09 3.62 -6.11
N VAL A 100 -2.90 4.80 -5.59
CA VAL A 100 -4.00 5.61 -5.10
C VAL A 100 -3.95 7.04 -5.62
N ARG A 101 -5.08 7.70 -5.46
CA ARG A 101 -5.18 9.13 -5.64
C ARG A 101 -5.38 9.69 -4.24
N VAL A 102 -4.58 10.67 -3.86
CA VAL A 102 -4.68 11.28 -2.52
C VAL A 102 -5.74 12.36 -2.57
N LEU A 103 -6.73 12.27 -1.72
CA LEU A 103 -7.82 13.24 -1.68
C LEU A 103 -7.59 14.24 -0.56
N GLY A 104 -8.42 15.24 -0.49
CA GLY A 104 -8.32 16.25 0.55
C GLY A 104 -7.13 17.16 0.30
N ALA A 105 -6.41 17.49 1.34
CA ALA A 105 -5.28 18.41 1.24
C ALA A 105 -4.00 17.75 0.74
N GLY A 106 -4.04 16.47 0.45
CA GLY A 106 -2.87 15.78 -0.06
C GLY A 106 -1.84 15.41 0.98
N LYS A 107 -2.24 15.41 2.25
CA LYS A 107 -1.31 15.11 3.32
C LYS A 107 -1.58 13.72 3.85
N VAL A 108 -0.67 12.82 3.61
CA VAL A 108 -0.87 11.43 4.01
C VAL A 108 -0.38 11.19 5.43
N CYS A 109 0.75 11.75 5.79
CA CYS A 109 1.33 11.53 7.10
C CYS A 109 0.65 12.40 8.14
N HIS A 110 0.47 11.87 9.36
CA HIS A 110 -0.17 12.63 10.42
C HIS A 110 0.64 13.88 10.81
N THR A 111 1.91 13.94 10.44
CA THR A 111 2.72 15.14 10.69
C THR A 111 2.46 16.23 9.67
N GLY A 112 1.63 15.97 8.68
CA GLY A 112 1.30 16.96 7.67
C GLY A 112 2.08 16.85 6.39
N SER A 113 3.01 15.90 6.28
CA SER A 113 3.76 15.75 5.05
C SER A 113 2.99 14.86 4.09
N ARG A 114 3.36 14.93 2.80
CA ARG A 114 2.68 14.15 1.80
C ARG A 114 3.04 12.69 1.96
N SER A 115 4.28 12.37 2.23
CA SER A 115 4.74 10.99 2.40
C SER A 115 5.15 10.78 3.84
N CYS A 116 5.04 9.54 4.31
CA CYS A 116 5.53 9.19 5.62
C CYS A 116 7.03 8.97 5.62
N PHE A 117 7.63 8.84 4.43
CA PHE A 117 9.07 8.60 4.33
C PHE A 117 9.81 9.91 4.29
N THR A 118 10.05 10.49 5.46
CA THR A 118 10.63 11.83 5.56
C THR A 118 12.02 11.86 6.20
N GLN A 119 12.51 10.73 6.68
CA GLN A 119 13.79 10.71 7.37
C GLN A 119 14.73 9.76 6.65
N GLU A 120 15.81 10.29 6.15
CA GLU A 120 16.76 9.50 5.38
C GLU A 120 17.73 8.79 6.31
N LEU A 121 17.99 7.52 6.06
CA LEU A 121 18.98 6.79 6.81
C LEU A 121 20.31 6.91 6.10
N PRO A 122 21.42 7.00 6.83
CA PRO A 122 22.71 7.12 6.18
C PRO A 122 23.09 5.80 5.52
N VAL A 123 23.60 5.93 4.30
CA VAL A 123 24.04 4.76 3.55
C VAL A 123 25.53 4.91 3.31
N HIS A 124 26.26 3.81 3.38
CA HIS A 124 27.70 3.83 3.22
C HIS A 124 28.06 4.47 1.89
N VAL A 125 29.08 5.31 1.90
CA VAL A 125 29.46 6.06 0.72
C VAL A 125 29.75 5.20 -0.50
N GLU A 126 30.43 4.08 -0.30
CA GLU A 126 30.73 3.20 -1.41
C GLU A 126 29.47 2.65 -2.05
N ALA A 127 28.46 2.34 -1.24
CA ALA A 127 27.21 1.84 -1.78
C ALA A 127 26.54 2.90 -2.64
N ARG A 128 26.68 4.18 -2.25
CA ARG A 128 26.06 5.23 -3.03
C ARG A 128 26.77 5.36 -4.34
N SER A 129 28.09 5.22 -4.37
CA SER A 129 28.83 5.34 -5.61
C SER A 129 28.42 4.24 -6.57
N LEU A 130 28.30 3.03 -6.08
CA LEU A 130 27.89 1.92 -6.93
C LEU A 130 26.47 2.12 -7.45
N ALA A 131 25.59 2.61 -6.61
CA ALA A 131 24.24 2.83 -7.05
C ALA A 131 24.17 3.89 -8.16
N ALA A 132 25.00 4.90 -8.06
CA ALA A 132 25.00 5.92 -9.07
C ALA A 132 25.48 5.36 -10.40
N GLU A 133 26.44 4.46 -10.39
CA GLU A 133 26.88 3.87 -11.60
C GLU A 133 25.85 2.95 -12.21
N VAL A 134 25.16 2.23 -11.39
CA VAL A 134 24.16 1.32 -11.91
C VAL A 134 23.01 2.03 -12.56
N GLN A 135 22.70 3.20 -12.12
CA GLN A 135 21.60 3.92 -12.68
C GLN A 135 21.87 4.50 -14.03
N ARG A 136 23.07 4.42 -14.55
CA ARG A 136 23.35 4.92 -15.81
C ARG A 136 23.01 4.03 -16.77
#